data_54e9ead62534ed6eeb3bd4b12b27a148
#
_entry.id   54e9ead62534ed6eeb3bd4b12b27a148
#
_cell.length_a   1.000
_cell.length_b   1.000
_cell.length_c   1.000
_cell.angle_alpha   90.00
_cell.angle_beta   90.00
_cell.angle_gamma   90.00
#
_symmetry.space_group_name_H-M   'P 1'
#
loop_
_entity.id
_entity.type
_entity.pdbx_description
1 polymer ?
#
loop_
_entity_poly.entity_id
_entity_poly.type
_entity_poly.pdbx_seq_one_letter_code
_entity_poly.pdbx_strand_id
1 'polypeptide(L)'
;MMERSKELKRTKKRKWSVRALAAMLIAILAMPTYSLRVHAEENELSKVDVVVTNKEIGYKSTVQPLTTMFDCEIIMAFTMEGLEMTFTTLCVDVASVIGVKDIKVQQKMWYGWKTVFTSEGAESYNEDMFGADLTYPDAVNGKTYRVTCVHYANYDVYEEVENDTGAFKFVL
;
A
#
# COMPACT_ATOMS: atom_id res chain seq x y z
N MET A 1 44.91 -2.52 53.60
CA MET A 1 45.38 -2.67 52.17
C MET A 1 44.38 -3.31 51.22
N MET A 2 43.29 -3.90 51.72
CA MET A 2 42.29 -4.66 50.93
C MET A 2 41.14 -3.81 50.41
N GLU A 3 40.84 -2.66 51.00
CA GLU A 3 39.72 -1.79 50.56
C GLU A 3 40.05 -0.95 49.32
N ARG A 4 41.27 -0.47 49.16
CA ARG A 4 41.70 0.27 47.96
C ARG A 4 41.59 -0.52 46.68
N SER A 5 41.77 -1.84 46.75
CA SER A 5 41.67 -2.72 45.59
C SER A 5 40.23 -2.90 45.09
N LYS A 6 39.25 -2.82 46.00
CA LYS A 6 37.81 -2.95 45.64
C LYS A 6 37.25 -1.68 45.00
N GLU A 7 37.72 -0.50 45.45
CA GLU A 7 37.29 0.76 44.81
C GLU A 7 37.86 0.92 43.41
N LEU A 8 39.10 0.53 43.17
CA LEU A 8 39.69 0.58 41.84
C LEU A 8 38.96 -0.32 40.83
N LYS A 9 38.45 -1.48 41.26
CA LYS A 9 37.68 -2.40 40.46
C LYS A 9 36.26 -1.86 40.16
N ARG A 10 35.66 -1.13 41.13
CA ARG A 10 34.33 -0.52 40.95
C ARG A 10 34.35 0.65 39.94
N THR A 11 35.38 1.49 40.02
CA THR A 11 35.52 2.63 39.08
C THR A 11 35.84 2.16 37.66
N LYS A 12 36.57 1.07 37.48
CA LYS A 12 36.88 0.49 36.18
C LYS A 12 35.64 -0.13 35.51
N LYS A 13 34.77 -0.83 36.28
CA LYS A 13 33.49 -1.36 35.76
C LYS A 13 32.51 -0.26 35.37
N ARG A 14 32.47 0.84 36.16
CA ARG A 14 31.56 1.98 35.83
C ARG A 14 31.99 2.73 34.59
N LYS A 15 33.29 2.88 34.33
CA LYS A 15 33.81 3.50 33.12
C LYS A 15 33.54 2.66 31.86
N TRP A 16 33.50 1.34 31.99
CA TRP A 16 33.21 0.45 30.87
C TRP A 16 31.73 0.47 30.50
N SER A 17 30.82 0.55 31.45
CA SER A 17 29.38 0.63 31.21
C SER A 17 28.98 1.95 30.51
N VAL A 18 29.62 3.07 30.86
CA VAL A 18 29.38 4.37 30.24
C VAL A 18 29.88 4.40 28.77
N ARG A 19 31.01 3.76 28.50
CA ARG A 19 31.56 3.64 27.14
C ARG A 19 30.71 2.71 26.27
N ALA A 20 30.18 1.64 26.83
CA ALA A 20 29.26 0.74 26.14
C ALA A 20 27.92 1.43 25.81
N LEU A 21 27.38 2.24 26.73
CA LEU A 21 26.16 3.03 26.50
C LEU A 21 26.38 4.12 25.46
N ALA A 22 27.52 4.80 25.45
CA ALA A 22 27.85 5.80 24.44
C ALA A 22 28.01 5.16 23.03
N ALA A 23 28.62 3.98 22.95
CA ALA A 23 28.75 3.26 21.68
C ALA A 23 27.39 2.79 21.14
N MET A 24 26.46 2.39 22.03
CA MET A 24 25.11 2.00 21.63
C MET A 24 24.27 3.18 21.13
N LEU A 25 24.43 4.36 21.74
CA LEU A 25 23.75 5.59 21.31
C LEU A 25 24.26 6.07 19.94
N ILE A 26 25.55 5.92 19.66
CA ILE A 26 26.14 6.29 18.36
C ILE A 26 25.68 5.32 17.26
N ALA A 27 25.49 4.04 17.59
CA ALA A 27 24.98 3.06 16.63
C ALA A 27 23.52 3.33 16.22
N ILE A 28 22.70 3.89 17.13
CA ILE A 28 21.31 4.27 16.83
C ILE A 28 21.25 5.52 15.93
N LEU A 29 22.22 6.43 16.08
CA LEU A 29 22.31 7.64 15.24
C LEU A 29 22.92 7.38 13.85
N ALA A 30 23.57 6.23 13.66
CA ALA A 30 24.17 5.82 12.39
C ALA A 30 23.28 4.91 11.55
N MET A 31 22.04 4.63 11.96
CA MET A 31 21.10 3.96 11.09
C MET A 31 20.78 4.91 9.93
N PRO A 32 21.03 4.50 8.68
CA PRO A 32 20.59 5.29 7.56
C PRO A 32 19.07 5.44 7.69
N THR A 33 18.62 6.68 7.83
CA THR A 33 17.23 7.01 7.65
C THR A 33 16.90 6.63 6.22
N TYR A 34 16.28 5.48 6.03
CA TYR A 34 15.59 5.20 4.79
C TYR A 34 14.45 6.21 4.73
N SER A 35 14.74 7.39 4.20
CA SER A 35 13.70 8.28 3.74
C SER A 35 13.02 7.50 2.61
N LEU A 36 11.84 6.99 2.88
CA LEU A 36 10.89 6.68 1.85
C LEU A 36 10.68 8.01 1.09
N ARG A 37 11.48 8.23 0.06
CA ARG A 37 11.13 9.22 -0.95
C ARG A 37 9.89 8.67 -1.62
N VAL A 38 8.76 9.11 -1.14
CA VAL A 38 7.58 9.21 -1.99
C VAL A 38 8.01 10.20 -3.06
N HIS A 39 8.43 9.70 -4.20
CA HIS A 39 8.53 10.49 -5.40
C HIS A 39 7.08 10.76 -5.81
N ALA A 40 6.56 11.91 -5.39
CA ALA A 40 5.60 12.59 -6.21
C ALA A 40 6.44 13.05 -7.42
N GLU A 41 6.58 12.19 -8.41
CA GLU A 41 6.96 12.62 -9.74
C GLU A 41 5.78 13.45 -10.25
N GLU A 42 6.02 14.73 -10.45
CA GLU A 42 5.26 15.53 -11.39
C GLU A 42 5.31 14.78 -12.72
N ASN A 43 4.33 13.94 -12.96
CA ASN A 43 4.16 13.25 -14.22
C ASN A 43 3.69 14.28 -15.25
N GLU A 44 4.62 14.76 -16.05
CA GLU A 44 4.28 15.00 -17.44
C GLU A 44 3.47 13.79 -17.90
N LEU A 45 2.27 14.07 -18.40
CA LEU A 45 1.34 13.12 -18.99
C LEU A 45 2.05 12.42 -20.17
N SER A 46 2.97 11.50 -19.87
CA SER A 46 3.51 10.59 -20.86
C SER A 46 2.34 9.70 -21.24
N LYS A 47 1.82 9.93 -22.46
CA LYS A 47 1.01 8.96 -23.17
C LYS A 47 1.60 7.58 -22.91
N VAL A 48 1.02 6.86 -21.99
CA VAL A 48 1.20 5.42 -21.93
C VAL A 48 0.43 4.93 -23.14
N ASP A 49 1.15 4.66 -24.23
CA ASP A 49 0.62 3.81 -25.27
C ASP A 49 0.33 2.48 -24.56
N VAL A 50 -0.95 2.25 -24.33
CA VAL A 50 -1.44 0.94 -23.95
C VAL A 50 -1.09 0.05 -25.12
N VAL A 51 0.07 -0.58 -25.06
CA VAL A 51 0.39 -1.70 -25.95
C VAL A 51 -0.57 -2.80 -25.51
N VAL A 52 -1.70 -2.83 -26.20
CA VAL A 52 -2.61 -3.97 -26.17
C VAL A 52 -1.85 -5.13 -26.81
N THR A 53 -1.01 -5.78 -26.04
CA THR A 53 -0.61 -7.14 -26.39
C THR A 53 -1.85 -7.99 -26.22
N ASN A 54 -2.22 -8.75 -27.23
CA ASN A 54 -3.40 -9.62 -27.37
C ASN A 54 -3.48 -10.72 -26.28
N LYS A 55 -3.30 -10.36 -25.04
CA LYS A 55 -3.63 -11.12 -23.85
C LYS A 55 -4.43 -10.20 -22.93
N GLU A 56 -5.59 -9.84 -23.46
CA GLU A 56 -6.64 -9.22 -22.65
C GLU A 56 -7.01 -10.15 -21.51
N ILE A 57 -6.61 -9.80 -20.32
CA ILE A 57 -7.42 -10.13 -19.16
C ILE A 57 -7.29 -8.95 -18.20
N GLY A 58 -7.85 -7.83 -18.59
CA GLY A 58 -8.22 -6.79 -17.66
C GLY A 58 -9.62 -7.10 -17.15
N TYR A 59 -9.78 -7.47 -15.91
CA TYR A 59 -11.08 -7.42 -15.26
C TYR A 59 -11.28 -6.00 -14.76
N LYS A 60 -12.36 -5.39 -15.21
CA LYS A 60 -12.80 -4.09 -14.73
C LYS A 60 -14.01 -4.32 -13.82
N SER A 61 -13.90 -3.92 -12.58
CA SER A 61 -15.03 -3.80 -11.67
C SER A 61 -15.37 -2.34 -11.51
N THR A 62 -16.55 -1.94 -11.91
CA THR A 62 -17.07 -0.58 -11.76
C THR A 62 -18.32 -0.64 -10.91
N VAL A 63 -18.33 0.15 -9.84
CA VAL A 63 -19.52 0.38 -9.01
C VAL A 63 -19.96 1.82 -9.24
N GLN A 64 -21.26 2.01 -9.51
CA GLN A 64 -21.83 3.34 -9.64
C GLN A 64 -22.18 3.90 -8.25
N PRO A 65 -21.60 5.00 -7.86
CA PRO A 65 -21.81 5.62 -6.58
C PRO A 65 -23.08 6.48 -6.52
N LEU A 66 -23.39 6.99 -5.36
CA LEU A 66 -24.70 7.47 -4.99
C LEU A 66 -25.00 8.92 -5.42
N THR A 67 -24.11 9.89 -5.25
CA THR A 67 -24.39 11.29 -5.61
C THR A 67 -23.16 12.14 -5.96
N THR A 68 -22.06 11.98 -5.24
CA THR A 68 -20.84 12.79 -5.42
C THR A 68 -19.75 12.07 -6.20
N MET A 69 -19.55 10.78 -5.94
CA MET A 69 -18.64 9.94 -6.72
C MET A 69 -19.39 9.42 -7.93
N PHE A 70 -18.87 9.55 -9.14
CA PHE A 70 -19.53 9.06 -10.35
C PHE A 70 -18.85 7.85 -11.00
N ASP A 71 -17.60 7.56 -10.62
CA ASP A 71 -16.90 6.35 -11.07
C ASP A 71 -15.93 5.84 -10.01
N CYS A 72 -15.97 4.53 -9.75
CA CYS A 72 -15.12 3.84 -8.80
C CYS A 72 -14.65 2.54 -9.41
N GLU A 73 -13.37 2.49 -9.83
CA GLU A 73 -12.84 1.39 -10.62
C GLU A 73 -11.71 0.65 -9.93
N ILE A 74 -11.66 -0.66 -10.18
CA ILE A 74 -10.48 -1.50 -9.96
C ILE A 74 -10.11 -2.10 -11.32
N ILE A 75 -8.94 -1.76 -11.84
CA ILE A 75 -8.38 -2.37 -13.05
C ILE A 75 -7.26 -3.31 -12.63
N MET A 76 -7.23 -4.50 -13.20
CA MET A 76 -6.21 -5.50 -12.87
C MET A 76 -5.44 -5.92 -14.10
N ALA A 77 -4.12 -6.00 -13.97
CA ALA A 77 -3.23 -6.56 -14.96
C ALA A 77 -2.45 -7.75 -14.37
N PHE A 78 -2.18 -8.75 -15.20
CA PHE A 78 -1.42 -9.93 -14.84
C PHE A 78 -0.04 -9.82 -15.47
N THR A 79 0.98 -9.69 -14.63
CA THR A 79 2.36 -9.48 -15.07
C THR A 79 3.30 -10.49 -14.45
N MET A 80 4.54 -10.53 -14.94
CA MET A 80 5.59 -11.35 -14.35
C MET A 80 5.97 -10.88 -12.94
N GLU A 81 5.62 -9.65 -12.59
CA GLU A 81 5.84 -9.07 -11.26
C GLU A 81 4.72 -9.40 -10.28
N GLY A 82 3.60 -9.93 -10.78
CA GLY A 82 2.46 -10.34 -9.98
C GLY A 82 1.12 -9.81 -10.48
N LEU A 83 0.18 -9.68 -9.54
CA LEU A 83 -1.13 -9.07 -9.78
C LEU A 83 -0.99 -7.57 -9.54
N GLU A 84 -1.03 -6.80 -10.62
CA GLU A 84 -1.07 -5.33 -10.56
C GLU A 84 -2.51 -4.86 -10.50
N MET A 85 -2.78 -3.85 -9.69
CA MET A 85 -4.09 -3.28 -9.44
C MET A 85 -4.01 -1.77 -9.50
N THR A 86 -4.83 -1.15 -10.33
CA THR A 86 -5.03 0.29 -10.38
C THR A 86 -6.41 0.61 -9.83
N PHE A 87 -6.46 1.49 -8.84
CA PHE A 87 -7.69 1.98 -8.22
C PHE A 87 -7.94 3.40 -8.68
N THR A 88 -9.16 3.70 -9.14
CA THR A 88 -9.56 5.05 -9.54
C THR A 88 -10.88 5.42 -8.87
N THR A 89 -10.92 6.61 -8.29
CA THR A 89 -12.14 7.22 -7.73
C THR A 89 -12.32 8.59 -8.38
N LEU A 90 -13.49 8.84 -8.97
CA LEU A 90 -13.82 10.12 -9.62
C LEU A 90 -15.01 10.76 -8.93
N CYS A 91 -14.90 12.05 -8.65
CA CYS A 91 -15.97 12.89 -8.11
C CYS A 91 -16.48 13.88 -9.14
N VAL A 92 -17.70 14.36 -8.96
CA VAL A 92 -18.31 15.40 -9.81
C VAL A 92 -17.68 16.77 -9.61
N ASP A 93 -16.99 16.98 -8.48
CA ASP A 93 -16.32 18.23 -8.12
C ASP A 93 -15.19 17.94 -7.13
N VAL A 94 -14.38 18.94 -6.80
CA VAL A 94 -13.23 18.83 -5.90
C VAL A 94 -13.67 18.41 -4.51
N ALA A 95 -13.26 17.23 -4.08
CA ALA A 95 -13.49 16.72 -2.74
C ALA A 95 -12.38 17.18 -1.76
N SER A 96 -12.73 17.44 -0.52
CA SER A 96 -11.74 17.77 0.52
C SER A 96 -10.80 16.60 0.82
N VAL A 97 -11.29 15.37 0.66
CA VAL A 97 -10.51 14.12 0.68
C VAL A 97 -11.16 13.13 -0.26
N ILE A 98 -10.35 12.40 -1.01
CA ILE A 98 -10.77 11.35 -1.95
C ILE A 98 -9.75 10.22 -1.92
N GLY A 99 -10.18 8.96 -1.99
CA GLY A 99 -9.24 7.86 -1.90
C GLY A 99 -9.86 6.47 -1.96
N VAL A 100 -9.03 5.49 -1.62
CA VAL A 100 -9.39 4.09 -1.46
C VAL A 100 -8.81 3.54 -0.15
N LYS A 101 -9.55 2.70 0.53
CA LYS A 101 -9.15 2.07 1.79
C LYS A 101 -9.56 0.59 1.86
N ASP A 102 -9.08 -0.11 2.89
CA ASP A 102 -9.45 -1.51 3.20
C ASP A 102 -9.21 -2.47 2.02
N ILE A 103 -8.13 -2.25 1.27
CA ILE A 103 -7.80 -3.10 0.12
C ILE A 103 -7.42 -4.49 0.59
N LYS A 104 -8.06 -5.52 0.01
CA LYS A 104 -7.79 -6.92 0.31
C LYS A 104 -7.66 -7.72 -0.99
N VAL A 105 -6.56 -8.48 -1.12
CA VAL A 105 -6.44 -9.54 -2.10
C VAL A 105 -6.79 -10.86 -1.41
N GLN A 106 -7.75 -11.59 -1.97
CA GLN A 106 -8.21 -12.86 -1.41
C GLN A 106 -8.04 -13.98 -2.44
N GLN A 107 -7.50 -15.11 -1.98
CA GLN A 107 -7.35 -16.32 -2.78
C GLN A 107 -8.45 -17.32 -2.47
N LYS A 108 -9.02 -17.94 -3.52
CA LYS A 108 -10.01 -18.99 -3.39
C LYS A 108 -9.37 -20.28 -2.87
N MET A 109 -9.88 -20.77 -1.75
CA MET A 109 -9.51 -22.04 -1.15
C MET A 109 -10.71 -22.98 -1.19
N TRP A 110 -10.52 -24.26 -0.86
CA TRP A 110 -11.61 -25.24 -0.80
C TRP A 110 -12.69 -24.91 0.26
N TYR A 111 -12.29 -24.16 1.31
CA TYR A 111 -13.18 -23.75 2.42
C TYR A 111 -13.71 -22.32 2.29
N GLY A 112 -13.39 -21.60 1.22
CA GLY A 112 -13.85 -20.23 1.00
C GLY A 112 -12.73 -19.30 0.55
N TRP A 113 -12.80 -18.03 0.93
CA TRP A 113 -11.82 -17.00 0.59
C TRP A 113 -10.82 -16.80 1.74
N LYS A 114 -9.52 -16.82 1.43
CA LYS A 114 -8.45 -16.51 2.35
C LYS A 114 -7.84 -15.17 1.95
N THR A 115 -7.81 -14.20 2.84
CA THR A 115 -7.06 -12.95 2.62
C THR A 115 -5.56 -13.27 2.63
N VAL A 116 -4.89 -12.94 1.54
CA VAL A 116 -3.46 -13.17 1.31
C VAL A 116 -2.65 -11.89 1.31
N PHE A 117 -3.30 -10.74 1.12
CA PHE A 117 -2.69 -9.42 1.19
C PHE A 117 -3.71 -8.38 1.64
N THR A 118 -3.25 -7.37 2.38
CA THR A 118 -4.04 -6.21 2.81
C THR A 118 -3.23 -4.93 2.69
N SER A 119 -3.92 -3.83 2.35
CA SER A 119 -3.36 -2.47 2.41
C SER A 119 -4.41 -1.56 3.03
N GLU A 120 -3.97 -0.60 3.83
CA GLU A 120 -4.85 0.44 4.37
C GLU A 120 -5.40 1.35 3.27
N GLY A 121 -4.70 1.42 2.12
CA GLY A 121 -5.05 2.24 0.99
C GLY A 121 -4.27 3.55 0.94
N ALA A 122 -4.81 4.54 0.20
CA ALA A 122 -4.22 5.87 0.05
C ALA A 122 -5.31 6.91 -0.23
N GLU A 123 -4.97 8.18 -0.07
CA GLU A 123 -5.87 9.31 -0.25
C GLU A 123 -5.17 10.53 -0.84
N SER A 124 -5.95 11.39 -1.48
CA SER A 124 -5.56 12.73 -1.93
C SER A 124 -6.49 13.79 -1.35
N TYR A 125 -6.03 15.02 -1.34
CA TYR A 125 -6.76 16.14 -0.76
C TYR A 125 -6.98 17.24 -1.81
N ASN A 126 -8.18 17.83 -1.80
CA ASN A 126 -8.58 18.89 -2.69
C ASN A 126 -8.45 18.51 -4.19
N GLU A 127 -8.89 17.31 -4.51
CA GLU A 127 -8.87 16.74 -5.86
C GLU A 127 -10.27 16.22 -6.23
N ASP A 128 -10.56 16.17 -7.52
CA ASP A 128 -11.77 15.56 -8.08
C ASP A 128 -11.52 14.12 -8.57
N MET A 129 -10.25 13.72 -8.64
CA MET A 129 -9.82 12.39 -9.07
C MET A 129 -8.74 11.86 -8.14
N PHE A 130 -8.84 10.58 -7.79
CA PHE A 130 -7.81 9.81 -7.11
C PHE A 130 -7.41 8.62 -7.97
N GLY A 131 -6.11 8.36 -8.07
CA GLY A 131 -5.54 7.17 -8.69
C GLY A 131 -4.40 6.61 -7.88
N ALA A 132 -4.35 5.28 -7.72
CA ALA A 132 -3.26 4.59 -7.03
C ALA A 132 -3.01 3.21 -7.63
N ASP A 133 -1.74 2.82 -7.69
CA ASP A 133 -1.30 1.50 -8.15
C ASP A 133 -0.79 0.67 -6.97
N LEU A 134 -1.05 -0.63 -7.02
CA LEU A 134 -0.61 -1.58 -6.04
C LEU A 134 -0.29 -2.91 -6.71
N THR A 135 0.84 -3.52 -6.35
CA THR A 135 1.25 -4.85 -6.86
C THR A 135 1.23 -5.87 -5.73
N TYR A 136 0.60 -7.01 -5.98
CA TYR A 136 0.71 -8.21 -5.15
C TYR A 136 1.63 -9.22 -5.84
N PRO A 137 2.92 -9.31 -5.42
CA PRO A 137 3.94 -10.09 -6.13
C PRO A 137 3.80 -11.60 -5.96
N ASP A 138 3.15 -12.06 -4.89
CA ASP A 138 3.04 -13.49 -4.57
C ASP A 138 1.84 -14.18 -5.26
N ALA A 139 1.32 -13.57 -6.33
CA ALA A 139 0.24 -14.16 -7.11
C ALA A 139 0.72 -15.41 -7.85
N VAL A 140 0.01 -16.53 -7.67
CA VAL A 140 0.39 -17.84 -8.22
C VAL A 140 -0.41 -18.15 -9.46
N ASN A 141 0.28 -18.48 -10.56
CA ASN A 141 -0.34 -18.85 -11.83
C ASN A 141 -1.35 -20.00 -11.66
N GLY A 142 -2.52 -19.83 -12.26
CA GLY A 142 -3.61 -20.82 -12.21
C GLY A 142 -4.47 -20.76 -10.96
N LYS A 143 -4.16 -19.91 -9.97
CA LYS A 143 -5.01 -19.72 -8.79
C LYS A 143 -6.11 -18.69 -9.05
N THR A 144 -7.17 -18.77 -8.27
CA THR A 144 -8.31 -17.86 -8.35
C THR A 144 -8.25 -16.86 -7.22
N TYR A 145 -8.39 -15.59 -7.57
CA TYR A 145 -8.35 -14.46 -6.65
C TYR A 145 -9.61 -13.61 -6.77
N ARG A 146 -9.78 -12.69 -5.84
CA ARG A 146 -10.61 -11.49 -5.95
C ARG A 146 -9.93 -10.35 -5.19
N VAL A 147 -10.24 -9.13 -5.59
CA VAL A 147 -9.80 -7.91 -4.91
C VAL A 147 -11.04 -7.18 -4.41
N THR A 148 -10.99 -6.70 -3.19
CA THR A 148 -12.04 -5.86 -2.60
C THR A 148 -11.41 -4.60 -2.02
N CYS A 149 -12.11 -3.48 -2.10
CA CYS A 149 -11.73 -2.23 -1.44
C CYS A 149 -12.96 -1.38 -1.15
N VAL A 150 -12.74 -0.26 -0.45
CA VAL A 150 -13.74 0.79 -0.24
C VAL A 150 -13.21 2.06 -0.88
N HIS A 151 -13.89 2.58 -1.91
CA HIS A 151 -13.69 3.92 -2.43
C HIS A 151 -14.42 4.91 -1.54
N TYR A 152 -13.85 6.09 -1.32
CA TYR A 152 -14.50 7.12 -0.53
C TYR A 152 -14.14 8.52 -0.99
N ALA A 153 -15.03 9.44 -0.73
CA ALA A 153 -14.82 10.87 -0.94
C ALA A 153 -15.61 11.70 0.07
N ASN A 154 -15.09 12.86 0.41
CA ASN A 154 -15.76 13.86 1.23
C ASN A 154 -15.82 15.19 0.48
N TYR A 155 -16.92 15.44 -0.21
CA TYR A 155 -17.26 16.71 -0.86
C TYR A 155 -18.14 17.53 0.11
N ASP A 156 -19.46 17.52 -0.05
CA ASP A 156 -20.42 18.09 0.89
C ASP A 156 -20.82 17.08 1.97
N VAL A 157 -20.82 15.81 1.61
CA VAL A 157 -21.12 14.66 2.43
C VAL A 157 -20.04 13.62 2.24
N TYR A 158 -19.69 12.92 3.30
CA TYR A 158 -18.79 11.77 3.22
C TYR A 158 -19.54 10.57 2.65
N GLU A 159 -19.03 10.03 1.55
CA GLU A 159 -19.57 8.86 0.86
C GLU A 159 -18.54 7.73 0.79
N GLU A 160 -19.01 6.49 0.89
CA GLU A 160 -18.23 5.27 0.75
C GLU A 160 -18.94 4.30 -0.20
N VAL A 161 -18.16 3.60 -1.03
CA VAL A 161 -18.64 2.54 -1.92
C VAL A 161 -17.71 1.34 -1.85
N GLU A 162 -18.25 0.18 -1.48
CA GLU A 162 -17.53 -1.09 -1.57
C GLU A 162 -17.43 -1.53 -3.04
N ASN A 163 -16.24 -1.96 -3.44
CA ASN A 163 -15.99 -2.53 -4.76
C ASN A 163 -15.38 -3.94 -4.61
N ASP A 164 -15.89 -4.90 -5.38
CA ASP A 164 -15.43 -6.30 -5.44
C ASP A 164 -15.28 -6.71 -6.90
N THR A 165 -14.11 -7.10 -7.30
CA THR A 165 -13.82 -7.56 -8.68
C THR A 165 -14.54 -8.84 -9.04
N GLY A 166 -15.11 -9.54 -8.08
CA GLY A 166 -15.53 -10.93 -8.26
C GLY A 166 -14.34 -11.88 -8.39
N ALA A 167 -14.64 -13.13 -8.68
CA ALA A 167 -13.63 -14.18 -8.82
C ALA A 167 -12.98 -14.13 -10.20
N PHE A 168 -11.66 -14.08 -10.27
CA PHE A 168 -10.88 -14.20 -11.50
C PHE A 168 -9.72 -15.19 -11.33
N LYS A 169 -9.27 -15.78 -12.44
CA LYS A 169 -8.13 -16.69 -12.45
C LYS A 169 -6.89 -15.92 -12.90
N PHE A 170 -5.85 -15.92 -12.07
CA PHE A 170 -4.54 -15.36 -12.43
C PHE A 170 -3.85 -16.31 -13.43
N VAL A 171 -3.53 -15.84 -14.62
CA VAL A 171 -2.92 -16.62 -15.71
C VAL A 171 -1.87 -15.78 -16.40
N LEU A 172 -0.63 -16.29 -16.42
CA LEU A 172 0.51 -15.75 -17.14
C LEU A 172 0.82 -16.59 -18.37
#